data_6059020a47d231799e7a674fb5368bf0
#
_entry.id   6059020a47d231799e7a674fb5368bf0
#
_cell.length_a   1.000
_cell.length_b   1.000
_cell.length_c   1.000
_cell.angle_alpha   90.00
_cell.angle_beta   90.00
_cell.angle_gamma   90.00
#
_symmetry.space_group_name_H-M   'P 1'
#
loop_
_entity.id
_entity.type
_entity.pdbx_description
1 polymer ?
#
loop_
_entity_poly.entity_id
_entity_poly.type
_entity_poly.pdbx_seq_one_letter_code
_entity_poly.pdbx_strand_id
1 'polypeptide(L)'
;MDAEIPWPRSPLHRLAAAGTYFVTAGTYLKKPWFAERRRLEVLHRGLLKVADEFAWHLQAWAVFSNHYHFVAHSPESGAKSLPKMLGKLHGKTAVWVNKLDQTPGRKVWYNYRETILDHEGSYLARLNYVHQNAVHHGLVPVANQYPCCSARWFEKAATPAQVAMMYAVKTDRVNVIDDFDDKMRSEG
;
A
#
# COMPACT_ATOMS: atom_id res chain seq x y z
N MET A 1 -21.74 16.48 19.79
CA MET A 1 -20.30 16.64 20.08
C MET A 1 -19.63 15.36 19.69
N ASP A 2 -19.11 15.32 18.47
CA ASP A 2 -18.37 14.16 17.97
C ASP A 2 -17.02 14.14 18.69
N ALA A 3 -16.81 13.12 19.53
CA ALA A 3 -15.52 12.92 20.20
C ALA A 3 -14.46 12.77 19.11
N GLU A 4 -13.55 13.75 19.02
CA GLU A 4 -12.34 13.61 18.20
C GLU A 4 -11.59 12.37 18.69
N ILE A 5 -11.58 11.32 17.86
CA ILE A 5 -10.73 10.15 18.10
C ILE A 5 -9.29 10.68 18.07
N PRO A 6 -8.52 10.57 19.18
CA PRO A 6 -7.14 11.04 19.19
C PRO A 6 -6.34 10.25 18.17
N TRP A 7 -6.10 10.86 17.01
CA TRP A 7 -5.33 10.24 15.94
C TRP A 7 -3.86 10.18 16.35
N PRO A 8 -3.17 9.05 16.14
CA PRO A 8 -1.76 8.94 16.50
C PRO A 8 -0.95 10.05 15.81
N ARG A 9 0.02 10.60 16.52
CA ARG A 9 0.92 11.65 16.02
C ARG A 9 1.50 11.24 14.68
N SER A 10 1.61 12.18 13.74
CA SER A 10 2.28 11.95 12.46
C SER A 10 3.64 11.30 12.66
N PRO A 11 3.95 10.17 12.00
CA PRO A 11 5.25 9.53 12.13
C PRO A 11 6.35 10.48 11.63
N LEU A 12 7.49 10.46 12.32
CA LEU A 12 8.69 11.12 11.83
C LEU A 12 9.21 10.34 10.63
N HIS A 13 9.30 11.01 9.48
CA HIS A 13 9.87 10.41 8.26
C HIS A 13 11.40 10.40 8.37
N ARG A 14 12.00 9.20 8.39
CA ARG A 14 13.45 9.00 8.38
C ARG A 14 13.89 8.50 7.01
N LEU A 15 13.92 9.41 6.04
CA LEU A 15 14.39 9.12 4.70
C LEU A 15 15.92 9.10 4.69
N ALA A 16 16.47 7.91 4.67
CA ALA A 16 17.91 7.67 4.60
C ALA A 16 18.44 7.82 3.14
N ALA A 17 19.68 7.42 2.95
CA ALA A 17 20.30 7.18 1.64
C ALA A 17 19.50 6.16 0.81
N ALA A 18 20.04 5.74 -0.33
CA ALA A 18 19.42 4.68 -1.15
C ALA A 18 19.22 3.39 -0.34
N GLY A 19 18.09 2.72 -0.55
CA GLY A 19 17.74 1.50 0.18
C GLY A 19 16.37 0.96 -0.20
N THR A 20 15.98 -0.13 0.47
CA THR A 20 14.66 -0.74 0.32
C THR A 20 13.72 -0.24 1.40
N TYR A 21 12.53 0.12 1.00
CA TYR A 21 11.51 0.67 1.89
C TYR A 21 10.21 -0.10 1.80
N PHE A 22 9.61 -0.33 2.96
CA PHE A 22 8.21 -0.71 3.07
C PHE A 22 7.39 0.54 3.39
N VAL A 23 6.36 0.80 2.59
CA VAL A 23 5.51 1.98 2.71
C VAL A 23 4.06 1.56 2.87
N THR A 24 3.37 2.21 3.80
CA THR A 24 1.93 2.08 4.03
C THR A 24 1.29 3.46 4.01
N ALA A 25 0.18 3.60 3.28
CA ALA A 25 -0.63 4.81 3.32
C ALA A 25 -2.12 4.46 3.37
N GLY A 26 -2.87 5.19 4.17
CA GLY A 26 -4.30 5.01 4.32
C GLY A 26 -5.09 6.27 4.03
N THR A 27 -6.38 6.10 3.78
CA THR A 27 -7.31 7.21 3.63
C THR A 27 -7.64 7.83 4.99
N TYR A 28 -8.06 9.09 4.96
CA TYR A 28 -8.52 9.80 6.16
C TYR A 28 -9.74 9.10 6.77
N LEU A 29 -9.68 8.84 8.08
CA LEU A 29 -10.69 8.08 8.83
C LEU A 29 -10.98 6.69 8.26
N LYS A 30 -10.02 6.10 7.54
CA LYS A 30 -10.13 4.76 6.92
C LYS A 30 -11.34 4.62 5.98
N LYS A 31 -11.85 5.72 5.44
CA LYS A 31 -13.02 5.71 4.54
C LYS A 31 -12.67 5.01 3.22
N PRO A 32 -13.51 4.07 2.73
CA PRO A 32 -13.23 3.27 1.53
C PRO A 32 -13.53 4.03 0.23
N TRP A 33 -12.87 5.19 0.03
CA TRP A 33 -13.11 6.06 -1.12
C TRP A 33 -12.85 5.39 -2.47
N PHE A 34 -12.05 4.32 -2.46
CA PHE A 34 -11.66 3.55 -3.64
C PHE A 34 -12.33 2.17 -3.71
N ALA A 35 -13.50 1.95 -3.04
CA ALA A 35 -14.20 0.66 -3.03
C ALA A 35 -14.74 0.26 -4.41
N GLU A 36 -15.18 1.21 -5.22
CA GLU A 36 -15.62 0.94 -6.58
C GLU A 36 -14.44 0.45 -7.43
N ARG A 37 -14.63 -0.62 -8.21
CA ARG A 37 -13.59 -1.24 -9.04
C ARG A 37 -12.81 -0.23 -9.89
N ARG A 38 -13.51 0.68 -10.57
CA ARG A 38 -12.87 1.72 -11.40
C ARG A 38 -11.97 2.65 -10.57
N ARG A 39 -12.42 3.01 -9.36
CA ARG A 39 -11.65 3.87 -8.45
C ARG A 39 -10.39 3.15 -7.96
N LEU A 40 -10.54 1.87 -7.60
CA LEU A 40 -9.42 1.04 -7.17
C LEU A 40 -8.38 0.87 -8.29
N GLU A 41 -8.80 0.60 -9.52
CA GLU A 41 -7.93 0.48 -10.70
C GLU A 41 -7.19 1.79 -11.02
N VAL A 42 -7.84 2.96 -10.82
CA VAL A 42 -7.20 4.28 -11.01
C VAL A 42 -6.11 4.49 -9.96
N LEU A 43 -6.38 4.17 -8.69
CA LEU A 43 -5.39 4.27 -7.63
C LEU A 43 -4.21 3.32 -7.89
N HIS A 44 -4.49 2.06 -8.23
CA HIS A 44 -3.46 1.06 -8.54
C HIS A 44 -2.55 1.51 -9.69
N ARG A 45 -3.14 1.86 -10.85
CA ARG A 45 -2.34 2.37 -11.98
C ARG A 45 -1.61 3.65 -11.65
N GLY A 46 -2.22 4.51 -10.83
CA GLY A 46 -1.58 5.73 -10.34
C GLY A 46 -0.31 5.45 -9.54
N LEU A 47 -0.36 4.46 -8.62
CA LEU A 47 0.80 4.04 -7.84
C LEU A 47 1.94 3.54 -8.75
N LEU A 48 1.65 2.63 -9.69
CA LEU A 48 2.65 2.09 -10.62
C LEU A 48 3.30 3.21 -11.44
N LYS A 49 2.48 4.14 -11.95
CA LYS A 49 2.95 5.25 -12.76
C LYS A 49 3.85 6.22 -12.00
N VAL A 50 3.47 6.62 -10.78
CA VAL A 50 4.31 7.56 -10.01
C VAL A 50 5.58 6.88 -9.51
N ALA A 51 5.56 5.59 -9.19
CA ALA A 51 6.76 4.85 -8.85
C ALA A 51 7.77 4.89 -10.00
N ASP A 52 7.33 4.58 -11.22
CA ASP A 52 8.15 4.66 -12.43
C ASP A 52 8.69 6.09 -12.68
N GLU A 53 7.82 7.11 -12.66
CA GLU A 53 8.19 8.51 -12.86
C GLU A 53 9.27 9.02 -11.88
N PHE A 54 9.32 8.46 -10.67
CA PHE A 54 10.28 8.84 -9.63
C PHE A 54 11.42 7.84 -9.47
N ALA A 55 11.55 6.87 -10.40
CA ALA A 55 12.55 5.79 -10.40
C ALA A 55 12.54 4.94 -9.11
N TRP A 56 11.36 4.72 -8.52
CA TRP A 56 11.16 3.76 -7.44
C TRP A 56 10.84 2.38 -8.02
N HIS A 57 11.70 1.39 -7.77
CA HIS A 57 11.53 0.04 -8.29
C HIS A 57 10.67 -0.80 -7.35
N LEU A 58 9.39 -0.93 -7.67
CA LEU A 58 8.45 -1.74 -6.90
C LEU A 58 8.84 -3.22 -6.92
N GLN A 59 8.91 -3.83 -5.74
CA GLN A 59 9.18 -5.26 -5.53
C GLN A 59 7.90 -6.02 -5.18
N ALA A 60 7.02 -5.41 -4.39
CA ALA A 60 5.69 -5.90 -4.09
C ALA A 60 4.75 -4.73 -3.85
N TRP A 61 3.48 -4.89 -4.18
CA TRP A 61 2.42 -3.93 -3.88
C TRP A 61 1.07 -4.60 -3.70
N ALA A 62 0.21 -3.99 -2.88
CA ALA A 62 -1.19 -4.32 -2.73
C ALA A 62 -1.99 -3.04 -2.48
N VAL A 63 -3.06 -2.82 -3.25
CA VAL A 63 -3.88 -1.60 -3.22
C VAL A 63 -5.31 -1.96 -2.89
N PHE A 64 -5.87 -1.32 -1.87
CA PHE A 64 -7.20 -1.59 -1.32
C PHE A 64 -8.10 -0.35 -1.37
N SER A 65 -9.35 -0.50 -0.95
CA SER A 65 -10.35 0.56 -0.98
C SER A 65 -10.01 1.77 -0.12
N ASN A 66 -9.25 1.58 0.95
CA ASN A 66 -8.92 2.61 1.94
C ASN A 66 -7.44 2.69 2.32
N HIS A 67 -6.58 1.85 1.77
CA HIS A 67 -5.14 1.88 2.01
C HIS A 67 -4.36 1.17 0.91
N TYR A 68 -3.05 1.27 0.95
CA TYR A 68 -2.15 0.47 0.14
C TYR A 68 -0.83 0.22 0.86
N HIS A 69 -0.15 -0.85 0.46
CA HIS A 69 1.20 -1.19 0.87
C HIS A 69 2.08 -1.40 -0.35
N PHE A 70 3.35 -1.07 -0.23
CA PHE A 70 4.34 -1.52 -1.19
C PHE A 70 5.73 -1.68 -0.56
N VAL A 71 6.53 -2.53 -1.17
CA VAL A 71 7.98 -2.63 -0.96
C VAL A 71 8.66 -2.15 -2.24
N ALA A 72 9.61 -1.24 -2.11
CA ALA A 72 10.32 -0.71 -3.26
C ALA A 72 11.78 -0.35 -2.94
N HIS A 73 12.65 -0.46 -3.94
CA HIS A 73 13.98 0.14 -3.90
C HIS A 73 13.89 1.61 -4.30
N SER A 74 14.52 2.48 -3.51
CA SER A 74 14.62 3.90 -3.85
C SER A 74 15.55 4.11 -5.05
N PRO A 75 15.48 5.29 -5.71
CA PRO A 75 16.51 5.72 -6.67
C PRO A 75 17.91 5.71 -6.03
N GLU A 76 18.95 5.60 -6.86
CA GLU A 76 20.35 5.72 -6.42
C GLU A 76 20.63 7.06 -5.70
N SER A 77 19.93 8.12 -6.10
CA SER A 77 20.00 9.44 -5.45
C SER A 77 19.40 9.47 -4.03
N GLY A 78 18.84 8.36 -3.57
CA GLY A 78 18.26 8.19 -2.23
C GLY A 78 16.75 8.35 -2.17
N ALA A 79 16.19 8.16 -0.96
CA ALA A 79 14.76 8.09 -0.72
C ALA A 79 14.07 9.46 -0.57
N LYS A 80 14.78 10.59 -0.66
CA LYS A 80 14.24 11.94 -0.47
C LYS A 80 13.09 12.31 -1.42
N SER A 81 12.96 11.58 -2.54
CA SER A 81 11.87 11.77 -3.50
C SER A 81 10.53 11.16 -3.05
N LEU A 82 10.50 10.29 -2.02
CA LEU A 82 9.29 9.61 -1.56
C LEU A 82 8.13 10.55 -1.21
N PRO A 83 8.33 11.62 -0.41
CA PRO A 83 7.24 12.55 -0.09
C PRO A 83 6.64 13.20 -1.33
N LYS A 84 7.48 13.57 -2.31
CA LYS A 84 7.03 14.18 -3.56
C LYS A 84 6.27 13.18 -4.45
N MET A 85 6.74 11.93 -4.53
CA MET A 85 6.08 10.84 -5.24
C MET A 85 4.68 10.59 -4.67
N LEU A 86 4.58 10.38 -3.35
CA LEU A 86 3.31 10.10 -2.68
C LEU A 86 2.39 11.33 -2.69
N GLY A 87 2.93 12.54 -2.51
CA GLY A 87 2.15 13.78 -2.65
C GLY A 87 1.51 13.94 -4.03
N LYS A 88 2.21 13.53 -5.09
CA LYS A 88 1.67 13.52 -6.46
C LYS A 88 0.55 12.50 -6.62
N LEU A 89 0.71 11.27 -6.10
CA LEU A 89 -0.31 10.23 -6.12
C LEU A 89 -1.55 10.68 -5.35
N HIS A 90 -1.36 11.08 -4.11
CA HIS A 90 -2.44 11.49 -3.20
C HIS A 90 -3.20 12.71 -3.73
N GLY A 91 -2.48 13.73 -4.19
CA GLY A 91 -3.10 14.95 -4.74
C GLY A 91 -3.97 14.66 -5.95
N LYS A 92 -3.44 13.92 -6.93
CA LYS A 92 -4.20 13.57 -8.16
C LYS A 92 -5.42 12.71 -7.86
N THR A 93 -5.28 11.69 -7.03
CA THR A 93 -6.38 10.77 -6.71
C THR A 93 -7.44 11.42 -5.81
N ALA A 94 -7.03 12.30 -4.88
CA ALA A 94 -7.97 13.07 -4.05
C ALA A 94 -8.81 14.04 -4.90
N VAL A 95 -8.18 14.83 -5.78
CA VAL A 95 -8.88 15.74 -6.68
C VAL A 95 -9.87 14.97 -7.56
N TRP A 96 -9.42 13.85 -8.13
CA TRP A 96 -10.24 13.03 -9.02
C TRP A 96 -11.45 12.41 -8.31
N VAL A 97 -11.28 11.76 -7.14
CA VAL A 97 -12.39 11.15 -6.41
C VAL A 97 -13.35 12.20 -5.85
N ASN A 98 -12.84 13.35 -5.38
CA ASN A 98 -13.67 14.44 -4.90
C ASN A 98 -14.52 15.07 -6.03
N LYS A 99 -13.98 15.14 -7.24
CA LYS A 99 -14.74 15.58 -8.41
C LYS A 99 -15.88 14.60 -8.74
N LEU A 100 -15.62 13.29 -8.69
CA LEU A 100 -16.66 12.27 -8.92
C LEU A 100 -17.78 12.35 -7.88
N ASP A 101 -17.42 12.55 -6.62
CA ASP A 101 -18.37 12.63 -5.50
C ASP A 101 -18.98 14.04 -5.31
N GLN A 102 -18.60 15.02 -6.15
CA GLN A 102 -19.01 16.43 -6.01
C GLN A 102 -18.73 17.04 -4.64
N THR A 103 -17.61 16.65 -4.02
CA THR A 103 -17.17 17.10 -2.70
C THR A 103 -15.79 17.75 -2.74
N PRO A 104 -15.65 18.92 -3.41
CA PRO A 104 -14.34 19.59 -3.53
C PRO A 104 -13.77 19.94 -2.15
N GLY A 105 -12.46 19.79 -1.98
CA GLY A 105 -11.78 20.11 -0.73
C GLY A 105 -11.85 19.05 0.36
N ARG A 106 -12.63 17.96 0.19
CA ARG A 106 -12.68 16.87 1.15
C ARG A 106 -11.30 16.24 1.33
N LYS A 107 -10.87 16.02 2.57
CA LYS A 107 -9.64 15.30 2.89
C LYS A 107 -9.81 13.81 2.60
N VAL A 108 -9.04 13.29 1.64
CA VAL A 108 -9.11 11.88 1.19
C VAL A 108 -8.01 11.04 1.84
N TRP A 109 -6.78 11.56 1.86
CA TRP A 109 -5.63 10.84 2.38
C TRP A 109 -5.25 11.28 3.79
N TYR A 110 -4.77 10.31 4.57
CA TYR A 110 -4.04 10.55 5.81
C TYR A 110 -2.52 10.53 5.52
N ASN A 111 -1.71 10.54 6.55
CA ASN A 111 -0.27 10.46 6.39
C ASN A 111 0.16 9.02 6.04
N TYR A 112 1.33 8.88 5.42
CA TYR A 112 1.95 7.58 5.15
C TYR A 112 2.98 7.26 6.23
N ARG A 113 3.40 5.99 6.28
CA ARG A 113 4.51 5.49 7.10
C ARG A 113 5.49 4.77 6.19
N GLU A 114 6.77 4.94 6.46
CA GLU A 114 7.83 4.18 5.80
C GLU A 114 8.73 3.50 6.83
N THR A 115 9.30 2.36 6.43
CA THR A 115 10.28 1.60 7.20
C THR A 115 11.37 1.17 6.25
N ILE A 116 12.63 1.50 6.56
CA ILE A 116 13.77 0.98 5.82
C ILE A 116 13.97 -0.50 6.16
N LEU A 117 14.25 -1.31 5.14
CA LEU A 117 14.43 -2.75 5.25
C LEU A 117 15.93 -3.06 5.09
N ASP A 118 16.64 -3.09 6.20
CA ASP A 118 18.09 -3.28 6.29
C ASP A 118 18.50 -4.75 6.56
N HIS A 119 17.52 -5.63 6.84
CA HIS A 119 17.76 -7.06 7.09
C HIS A 119 16.92 -7.93 6.13
N GLU A 120 17.55 -8.98 5.58
CA GLU A 120 16.93 -9.92 4.64
C GLU A 120 15.61 -10.52 5.18
N GLY A 121 15.62 -11.00 6.43
CA GLY A 121 14.41 -11.57 7.05
C GLY A 121 13.27 -10.55 7.17
N SER A 122 13.58 -9.28 7.43
CA SER A 122 12.61 -8.19 7.45
C SER A 122 12.06 -7.88 6.06
N TYR A 123 12.90 -7.92 5.05
CA TYR A 123 12.54 -7.73 3.66
C TYR A 123 11.61 -8.84 3.15
N LEU A 124 11.99 -10.11 3.32
CA LEU A 124 11.19 -11.25 2.89
C LEU A 124 9.83 -11.33 3.60
N ALA A 125 9.79 -11.05 4.91
CA ALA A 125 8.54 -11.01 5.66
C ALA A 125 7.57 -9.95 5.13
N ARG A 126 8.07 -8.77 4.72
CA ARG A 126 7.22 -7.71 4.18
C ARG A 126 6.80 -7.96 2.73
N LEU A 127 7.64 -8.59 1.92
CA LEU A 127 7.23 -9.05 0.59
C LEU A 127 6.06 -10.03 0.71
N ASN A 128 6.19 -11.06 1.57
CA ASN A 128 5.12 -12.03 1.79
C ASN A 128 3.87 -11.36 2.36
N TYR A 129 4.03 -10.48 3.35
CA TYR A 129 2.92 -9.74 3.92
C TYR A 129 2.12 -8.99 2.85
N VAL A 130 2.81 -8.26 1.95
CA VAL A 130 2.16 -7.50 0.87
C VAL A 130 1.45 -8.42 -0.11
N HIS A 131 2.09 -9.53 -0.52
CA HIS A 131 1.47 -10.50 -1.43
C HIS A 131 0.22 -11.17 -0.82
N GLN A 132 0.26 -11.54 0.47
CA GLN A 132 -0.82 -12.26 1.15
C GLN A 132 -1.87 -11.33 1.76
N ASN A 133 -1.69 -10.02 1.68
CA ASN A 133 -2.53 -9.07 2.39
C ASN A 133 -4.01 -9.17 2.00
N ALA A 134 -4.33 -9.36 0.71
CA ALA A 134 -5.71 -9.55 0.25
C ALA A 134 -6.35 -10.84 0.79
N VAL A 135 -5.56 -11.89 1.04
CA VAL A 135 -6.02 -13.13 1.68
C VAL A 135 -6.26 -12.89 3.16
N HIS A 136 -5.36 -12.18 3.84
CA HIS A 136 -5.51 -11.83 5.25
C HIS A 136 -6.78 -11.00 5.50
N HIS A 137 -7.13 -10.12 4.58
CA HIS A 137 -8.38 -9.35 4.62
C HIS A 137 -9.61 -10.17 4.17
N GLY A 138 -9.45 -11.41 3.77
CA GLY A 138 -10.54 -12.29 3.33
C GLY A 138 -11.20 -11.84 2.01
N LEU A 139 -10.52 -11.02 1.20
CA LEU A 139 -11.04 -10.52 -0.07
C LEU A 139 -10.98 -11.58 -1.18
N VAL A 140 -9.99 -12.47 -1.11
CA VAL A 140 -9.78 -13.58 -2.04
C VAL A 140 -9.25 -14.78 -1.27
N PRO A 141 -9.53 -16.02 -1.72
CA PRO A 141 -8.99 -17.23 -1.09
C PRO A 141 -7.51 -17.46 -1.42
N VAL A 142 -7.02 -16.93 -2.54
CA VAL A 142 -5.63 -17.07 -3.02
C VAL A 142 -5.10 -15.73 -3.51
N ALA A 143 -3.88 -15.40 -3.13
CA ALA A 143 -3.29 -14.06 -3.35
C ALA A 143 -3.29 -13.61 -4.82
N ASN A 144 -3.01 -14.51 -5.77
CA ASN A 144 -2.95 -14.20 -7.21
C ASN A 144 -4.31 -13.87 -7.85
N GLN A 145 -5.42 -14.07 -7.13
CA GLN A 145 -6.76 -13.72 -7.59
C GLN A 145 -7.10 -12.24 -7.33
N TYR A 146 -6.34 -11.56 -6.49
CA TYR A 146 -6.59 -10.13 -6.24
C TYR A 146 -5.91 -9.26 -7.31
N PRO A 147 -6.67 -8.52 -8.15
CA PRO A 147 -6.12 -7.88 -9.35
C PRO A 147 -5.22 -6.68 -9.06
N CYS A 148 -5.37 -6.03 -7.91
CA CYS A 148 -4.59 -4.85 -7.52
C CYS A 148 -3.41 -5.19 -6.58
N CYS A 149 -2.86 -6.40 -6.72
CA CYS A 149 -1.70 -6.91 -5.99
C CYS A 149 -0.65 -7.49 -6.93
N SER A 150 0.60 -7.42 -6.52
CA SER A 150 1.75 -7.97 -7.26
C SER A 150 1.86 -9.49 -7.20
N ALA A 151 1.09 -10.20 -6.37
CA ALA A 151 1.18 -11.64 -6.17
C ALA A 151 1.10 -12.43 -7.50
N ARG A 152 0.14 -12.08 -8.36
CA ARG A 152 -0.02 -12.73 -9.68
C ARG A 152 1.19 -12.52 -10.60
N TRP A 153 1.78 -11.33 -10.57
CA TRP A 153 3.00 -11.04 -11.33
C TRP A 153 4.19 -11.83 -10.77
N PHE A 154 4.35 -11.84 -9.44
CA PHE A 154 5.40 -12.60 -8.77
C PHE A 154 5.32 -14.10 -9.09
N GLU A 155 4.16 -14.73 -8.96
CA GLU A 155 3.95 -16.14 -9.24
C GLU A 155 4.20 -16.54 -10.71
N LYS A 156 4.02 -15.60 -11.64
CA LYS A 156 4.36 -15.83 -13.06
C LYS A 156 5.85 -15.68 -13.35
N ALA A 157 6.54 -14.81 -12.62
CA ALA A 157 7.95 -14.52 -12.84
C ALA A 157 8.89 -15.48 -12.08
N ALA A 158 8.46 -15.98 -10.92
CA ALA A 158 9.22 -16.86 -10.05
C ALA A 158 8.99 -18.34 -10.35
N THR A 159 9.94 -19.19 -9.97
CA THR A 159 9.75 -20.66 -10.00
C THR A 159 8.79 -21.10 -8.90
N PRO A 160 8.10 -22.27 -9.03
CA PRO A 160 7.23 -22.80 -7.98
C PRO A 160 7.93 -22.95 -6.62
N ALA A 161 9.21 -23.32 -6.62
CA ALA A 161 10.00 -23.43 -5.40
C ALA A 161 10.23 -22.08 -4.73
N GLN A 162 10.50 -21.02 -5.49
CA GLN A 162 10.64 -19.65 -4.97
C GLN A 162 9.31 -19.11 -4.43
N VAL A 163 8.19 -19.40 -5.10
CA VAL A 163 6.85 -19.03 -4.61
C VAL A 163 6.55 -19.73 -3.28
N ALA A 164 6.78 -21.04 -3.20
CA ALA A 164 6.56 -21.82 -1.97
C ALA A 164 7.44 -21.29 -0.81
N MET A 165 8.72 -21.01 -1.08
CA MET A 165 9.66 -20.47 -0.10
C MET A 165 9.20 -19.08 0.38
N MET A 166 8.80 -18.18 -0.53
CA MET A 166 8.32 -16.84 -0.20
C MET A 166 7.08 -16.91 0.70
N TYR A 167 6.11 -17.72 0.35
CA TYR A 167 4.84 -17.82 1.09
C TYR A 167 4.96 -18.58 2.43
N ALA A 168 6.06 -19.31 2.64
CA ALA A 168 6.40 -19.92 3.92
C ALA A 168 7.05 -18.95 4.93
N VAL A 169 7.49 -17.77 4.48
CA VAL A 169 8.09 -16.76 5.37
C VAL A 169 7.04 -16.26 6.37
N LYS A 170 7.37 -16.31 7.67
CA LYS A 170 6.46 -15.84 8.73
C LYS A 170 6.29 -14.31 8.68
N THR A 171 5.05 -13.86 8.81
CA THR A 171 4.67 -12.44 8.80
C THR A 171 4.20 -11.92 10.16
N ASP A 172 4.19 -12.76 11.19
CA ASP A 172 3.73 -12.47 12.56
C ASP A 172 4.43 -11.27 13.24
N ARG A 173 5.65 -10.95 12.81
CA ARG A 173 6.43 -9.80 13.28
C ARG A 173 6.30 -8.53 12.43
N VAL A 174 5.47 -8.57 11.42
CA VAL A 174 5.19 -7.39 10.59
C VAL A 174 4.13 -6.55 11.29
N ASN A 175 4.58 -5.69 12.21
CA ASN A 175 3.70 -4.75 12.92
C ASN A 175 3.25 -3.63 11.98
N VAL A 176 2.18 -3.86 11.24
CA VAL A 176 1.46 -2.85 10.48
C VAL A 176 0.10 -2.68 11.15
N ILE A 177 -0.28 -1.44 11.43
CA ILE A 177 -1.66 -1.14 11.81
C ILE A 177 -2.47 -1.23 10.51
N ASP A 178 -2.91 -2.42 10.21
CA ASP A 178 -3.68 -2.78 9.02
C ASP A 178 -5.15 -2.83 9.42
N ASP A 179 -5.70 -1.66 9.57
CA ASP A 179 -7.08 -1.48 9.99
C ASP A 179 -8.00 -1.50 8.75
N PHE A 180 -8.08 -2.64 8.09
CA PHE A 180 -9.16 -2.89 7.16
C PHE A 180 -10.46 -3.01 7.96
N ASP A 181 -11.43 -2.17 7.68
CA ASP A 181 -12.69 -2.14 8.43
C ASP A 181 -13.51 -3.40 8.07
N ASP A 182 -13.61 -4.35 9.01
CA ASP A 182 -14.42 -5.59 8.87
C ASP A 182 -15.92 -5.32 8.65
N LYS A 183 -16.37 -4.08 8.76
CA LYS A 183 -17.78 -3.69 8.54
C LYS A 183 -18.29 -3.88 7.12
N MET A 184 -17.40 -4.08 6.14
CA MET A 184 -17.79 -4.41 4.76
C MET A 184 -18.19 -5.88 4.57
N ARG A 185 -18.07 -6.74 5.60
CA ARG A 185 -18.47 -8.15 5.55
C ARG A 185 -19.97 -8.40 5.82
N SER A 186 -20.71 -7.41 6.30
CA SER A 186 -22.08 -7.60 6.76
C SER A 186 -23.17 -7.14 5.79
N GLU A 187 -22.83 -6.70 4.59
CA GLU A 187 -23.80 -6.23 3.57
C GLU A 187 -23.56 -6.92 2.20
N GLY A 188 -23.34 -8.24 2.20
CA GLY A 188 -23.27 -9.06 1.01
C GLY A 188 -24.28 -10.20 1.05
#